data_40cccba8ddaf0d288602c8e80b446197
#
_entry.id   40cccba8ddaf0d288602c8e80b446197
#
_cell.length_a   1.000
_cell.length_b   1.000
_cell.length_c   1.000
_cell.angle_alpha   90.00
_cell.angle_beta   90.00
_cell.angle_gamma   90.00
#
_symmetry.space_group_name_H-M   'P 1'
#
loop_
_entity.id
_entity.type
_entity.pdbx_description
1 polymer ?
#
loop_
_entity_poly.entity_id
_entity_poly.type
_entity_poly.pdbx_seq_one_letter_code
_entity_poly.pdbx_strand_id
1 'polypeptide(L)'
;DWIDTFKNDFSNSTIDLLCRLLKREDLSETLKLKIADTLFQHDYINEEALCVKCRILCQQGKKGLAKTVYDAFCKEYAASLGTEYKFSLMEIIDEQN
;
A
#
# COMPACT_ATOMS: atom_id res chain seq x y z
N ASP A 1 -3.19 27.32 -6.59
CA ASP A 1 -2.84 27.23 -8.01
C ASP A 1 -3.67 26.13 -8.69
N TRP A 2 -4.26 26.43 -9.84
CA TRP A 2 -5.13 25.48 -10.54
C TRP A 2 -4.36 24.22 -10.99
N ILE A 3 -3.06 24.35 -11.29
CA ILE A 3 -2.22 23.22 -11.68
C ILE A 3 -2.10 22.23 -10.50
N ASP A 4 -1.90 22.75 -9.30
CA ASP A 4 -1.79 21.90 -8.10
C ASP A 4 -3.12 21.21 -7.81
N THR A 5 -4.23 21.94 -7.96
CA THR A 5 -5.56 21.38 -7.78
C THR A 5 -5.82 20.27 -8.82
N PHE A 6 -5.45 20.52 -10.07
CA PHE A 6 -5.59 19.52 -11.14
C PHE A 6 -4.76 18.27 -10.86
N LYS A 7 -3.51 18.44 -10.43
CA LYS A 7 -2.64 17.31 -10.09
C LYS A 7 -3.20 16.50 -8.92
N ASN A 8 -3.73 17.18 -7.90
CA ASN A 8 -4.32 16.51 -6.74
C ASN A 8 -5.54 15.70 -7.16
N ASP A 9 -6.41 16.26 -7.98
CA ASP A 9 -7.60 15.57 -8.46
C ASP A 9 -7.22 14.35 -9.30
N PHE A 10 -6.21 14.50 -10.16
CA PHE A 10 -5.71 13.40 -10.98
C PHE A 10 -5.13 12.30 -10.10
N SER A 11 -4.32 12.65 -9.10
CA SER A 11 -3.73 11.68 -8.17
C SER A 11 -4.79 10.92 -7.40
N ASN A 12 -5.84 11.59 -6.92
CA ASN A 12 -6.92 10.94 -6.20
C ASN A 12 -7.67 9.95 -7.09
N SER A 13 -7.96 10.33 -8.34
CA SER A 13 -8.59 9.43 -9.30
C SER A 13 -7.71 8.22 -9.61
N THR A 14 -6.40 8.44 -9.73
CA THR A 14 -5.43 7.38 -9.96
C THR A 14 -5.39 6.41 -8.77
N ILE A 15 -5.36 6.95 -7.55
CA ILE A 15 -5.38 6.13 -6.33
C ILE A 15 -6.63 5.24 -6.30
N ASP A 16 -7.80 5.81 -6.55
CA ASP A 16 -9.06 5.06 -6.56
C ASP A 16 -9.03 3.93 -7.60
N LEU A 17 -8.55 4.22 -8.80
CA LEU A 17 -8.45 3.23 -9.86
C LEU A 17 -7.51 2.09 -9.47
N LEU A 18 -6.33 2.43 -8.94
CA LEU A 18 -5.33 1.44 -8.57
C LEU A 18 -5.83 0.57 -7.40
N CYS A 19 -6.53 1.16 -6.44
CA CYS A 19 -7.12 0.40 -5.33
C CYS A 19 -8.16 -0.60 -5.85
N ARG A 20 -8.97 -0.21 -6.82
CA ARG A 20 -9.94 -1.12 -7.44
C ARG A 20 -9.25 -2.26 -8.16
N LEU A 21 -8.16 -1.96 -8.86
CA LEU A 21 -7.39 -2.99 -9.57
C LEU A 21 -6.78 -4.00 -8.61
N LEU A 22 -6.32 -3.56 -7.43
CA LEU A 22 -5.75 -4.46 -6.43
C LEU A 22 -6.74 -5.49 -5.92
N LYS A 23 -8.04 -5.21 -6.01
CA LYS A 23 -9.09 -6.12 -5.55
C LYS A 23 -9.43 -7.21 -6.56
N ARG A 24 -8.89 -7.12 -7.76
CA ARG A 24 -9.13 -8.13 -8.79
C ARG A 24 -8.29 -9.38 -8.51
N GLU A 25 -8.91 -10.53 -8.60
CA GLU A 25 -8.23 -11.80 -8.33
C GLU A 25 -7.48 -12.34 -9.55
N ASP A 26 -7.80 -11.81 -10.74
CA ASP A 26 -7.23 -12.29 -12.00
C ASP A 26 -5.87 -11.66 -12.33
N LEU A 27 -5.37 -10.76 -11.50
CA LEU A 27 -4.07 -10.12 -11.72
C LEU A 27 -2.94 -10.97 -11.15
N SER A 28 -1.80 -10.99 -11.86
CA SER A 28 -0.61 -11.68 -11.37
C SER A 28 -0.02 -10.97 -10.16
N GLU A 29 0.72 -11.71 -9.34
CA GLU A 29 1.41 -11.13 -8.18
C GLU A 29 2.37 -10.03 -8.59
N THR A 30 3.10 -10.22 -9.70
CA THR A 30 4.04 -9.21 -10.20
C THR A 30 3.31 -7.91 -10.52
N LEU A 31 2.15 -7.99 -11.17
CA LEU A 31 1.37 -6.80 -11.51
C LEU A 31 0.82 -6.14 -10.26
N LYS A 32 0.32 -6.93 -9.31
CA LYS A 32 -0.18 -6.37 -8.04
C LYS A 32 0.92 -5.64 -7.27
N LEU A 33 2.14 -6.18 -7.26
CA LEU A 33 3.27 -5.51 -6.63
C LEU A 33 3.58 -4.18 -7.30
N LYS A 34 3.54 -4.12 -8.63
CA LYS A 34 3.75 -2.87 -9.37
C LYS A 34 2.67 -1.85 -9.04
N ILE A 35 1.43 -2.28 -8.96
CA ILE A 35 0.31 -1.41 -8.60
C ILE A 35 0.49 -0.87 -7.18
N ALA A 36 0.85 -1.74 -6.23
CA ALA A 36 1.09 -1.33 -4.86
C ALA A 36 2.23 -0.30 -4.76
N ASP A 37 3.32 -0.53 -5.48
CA ASP A 37 4.44 0.42 -5.51
C ASP A 37 4.02 1.76 -6.09
N THR A 38 3.21 1.74 -7.15
CA THR A 38 2.67 2.97 -7.74
C THR A 38 1.77 3.71 -6.75
N LEU A 39 0.93 2.98 -6.02
CA LEU A 39 0.10 3.58 -4.97
C LEU A 39 0.95 4.27 -3.91
N PHE A 40 2.05 3.64 -3.49
CA PHE A 40 2.95 4.24 -2.51
C PHE A 40 3.63 5.51 -3.04
N GLN A 41 3.81 5.65 -4.34
CA GLN A 41 4.34 6.88 -4.92
C GLN A 41 3.37 8.05 -4.80
N HIS A 42 2.07 7.76 -4.85
CA HIS A 42 1.02 8.78 -4.74
C HIS A 42 0.56 8.98 -3.28
N ASP A 43 0.65 7.92 -2.48
CA ASP A 43 0.15 7.91 -1.11
C ASP A 43 0.95 6.89 -0.29
N TYR A 44 2.02 7.34 0.39
CA TYR A 44 2.91 6.43 1.13
C TYR A 44 2.30 5.85 2.39
N ILE A 45 1.12 6.28 2.78
CA ILE A 45 0.39 5.68 3.91
C ILE A 45 -0.87 4.96 3.43
N ASN A 46 -0.86 4.47 2.20
CA ASN A 46 -1.98 3.71 1.65
C ASN A 46 -2.00 2.30 2.26
N GLU A 47 -3.04 2.02 3.02
CA GLU A 47 -3.16 0.76 3.75
C GLU A 47 -3.40 -0.43 2.83
N GLU A 48 -4.13 -0.24 1.73
CA GLU A 48 -4.38 -1.32 0.79
C GLU A 48 -3.10 -1.77 0.10
N ALA A 49 -2.25 -0.83 -0.29
CA ALA A 49 -0.95 -1.15 -0.88
C ALA A 49 -0.07 -1.90 0.12
N LEU A 50 -0.09 -1.50 1.39
CA LEU A 50 0.65 -2.18 2.43
C LEU A 50 0.19 -3.63 2.59
N CYS A 51 -1.12 -3.83 2.72
CA CYS A 51 -1.69 -5.17 2.91
C CYS A 51 -1.35 -6.10 1.76
N VAL A 52 -1.56 -5.64 0.53
CA VAL A 52 -1.31 -6.46 -0.66
C VAL A 52 0.18 -6.79 -0.78
N LYS A 53 1.04 -5.78 -0.66
CA LYS A 53 2.47 -5.97 -0.82
C LYS A 53 3.04 -6.92 0.24
N CYS A 54 2.70 -6.69 1.51
CA CYS A 54 3.20 -7.53 2.60
C CYS A 54 2.72 -8.97 2.45
N ARG A 55 1.46 -9.16 2.07
CA ARG A 55 0.90 -10.50 1.91
C ARG A 55 1.58 -11.26 0.79
N ILE A 56 1.77 -10.61 -0.37
CA ILE A 56 2.44 -11.26 -1.50
C ILE A 56 3.89 -11.61 -1.15
N LEU A 57 4.61 -10.69 -0.50
CA LEU A 57 5.99 -10.95 -0.10
C LEU A 57 6.09 -12.13 0.86
N CYS A 58 5.16 -12.24 1.81
CA CYS A 58 5.11 -13.37 2.73
C CYS A 58 4.82 -14.68 2.01
N GLN A 59 3.92 -14.66 1.03
CA GLN A 59 3.61 -15.84 0.23
C GLN A 59 4.79 -16.30 -0.61
N GLN A 60 5.65 -15.36 -1.01
CA GLN A 60 6.87 -15.66 -1.76
C GLN A 60 8.04 -16.06 -0.85
N GLY A 61 7.83 -16.17 0.45
CA GLY A 61 8.88 -16.50 1.40
C GLY A 61 9.79 -15.34 1.77
N LYS A 62 9.38 -14.11 1.46
CA LYS A 62 10.19 -12.91 1.70
C LYS A 62 9.71 -12.14 2.93
N LYS A 63 9.61 -12.84 4.06
CA LYS A 63 9.11 -12.24 5.31
C LYS A 63 9.94 -11.07 5.79
N GLY A 64 11.26 -11.15 5.65
CA GLY A 64 12.16 -10.06 6.03
C GLY A 64 11.89 -8.80 5.25
N LEU A 65 11.64 -8.93 3.95
CA LEU A 65 11.31 -7.79 3.09
C LEU A 65 9.93 -7.21 3.45
N ALA A 66 8.96 -8.08 3.73
CA ALA A 66 7.64 -7.65 4.17
C ALA A 66 7.73 -6.83 5.46
N LYS A 67 8.56 -7.27 6.42
CA LYS A 67 8.76 -6.54 7.66
C LYS A 67 9.40 -5.17 7.40
N THR A 68 10.37 -5.10 6.49
CA THR A 68 11.01 -3.84 6.11
C THR A 68 9.98 -2.86 5.54
N VAL A 69 9.11 -3.34 4.66
CA VAL A 69 8.03 -2.53 4.07
C VAL A 69 7.08 -2.05 5.17
N TYR A 70 6.68 -2.94 6.05
CA TYR A 70 5.79 -2.63 7.18
C TYR A 70 6.41 -1.56 8.09
N ASP A 71 7.67 -1.75 8.49
CA ASP A 71 8.35 -0.81 9.39
C ASP A 71 8.46 0.59 8.76
N ALA A 72 8.79 0.66 7.46
CA ALA A 72 8.86 1.92 6.74
C ALA A 72 7.48 2.59 6.68
N PHE A 73 6.42 1.81 6.44
CA PHE A 73 5.06 2.33 6.45
C PHE A 73 4.69 2.91 7.81
N CYS A 74 4.97 2.18 8.89
CA CYS A 74 4.64 2.63 10.24
C CYS A 74 5.35 3.94 10.58
N LYS A 75 6.60 4.07 10.15
CA LYS A 75 7.37 5.29 10.37
C LYS A 75 6.75 6.48 9.65
N GLU A 76 6.38 6.31 8.38
CA GLU A 76 5.72 7.36 7.61
C GLU A 76 4.35 7.70 8.16
N TYR A 77 3.59 6.68 8.59
CA TYR A 77 2.28 6.85 9.19
C TYR A 77 2.37 7.73 10.44
N ALA A 78 3.30 7.40 11.35
CA ALA A 78 3.48 8.15 12.57
C ALA A 78 3.94 9.59 12.27
N ALA A 79 4.83 9.78 11.30
CA ALA A 79 5.30 11.11 10.92
C ALA A 79 4.19 11.96 10.31
N SER A 80 3.31 11.34 9.50
CA SER A 80 2.25 12.07 8.80
C SER A 80 1.03 12.34 9.68
N LEU A 81 0.64 11.39 10.53
CA LEU A 81 -0.60 11.47 11.31
C LEU A 81 -0.38 11.74 12.80
N GLY A 82 0.87 11.70 13.27
CA GLY A 82 1.19 11.94 14.66
C GLY A 82 0.76 10.84 15.62
N THR A 83 0.43 9.65 15.10
CA THR A 83 0.01 8.51 15.91
C THR A 83 0.57 7.23 15.32
N GLU A 84 0.80 6.24 16.16
CA GLU A 84 1.33 4.95 15.71
C GLU A 84 0.26 4.16 14.95
N TYR A 85 0.70 3.38 13.94
CA TYR A 85 -0.19 2.47 13.23
C TYR A 85 -0.57 1.33 14.17
N LYS A 86 -1.87 1.05 14.29
CA LYS A 86 -2.41 0.16 15.32
C LYS A 86 -2.40 -1.32 14.96
N PHE A 87 -2.22 -1.67 13.69
CA PHE A 87 -2.24 -3.08 13.27
C PHE A 87 -0.82 -3.62 13.16
N SER A 88 -0.60 -4.85 13.63
CA SER A 88 0.67 -5.53 13.48
C SER A 88 0.77 -6.13 12.07
N LEU A 89 1.99 -6.51 11.68
CA LEU A 89 2.21 -7.15 10.37
C LEU A 89 1.39 -8.44 10.24
N MET A 90 1.34 -9.25 11.29
CA MET A 90 0.56 -10.49 11.29
C MET A 90 -0.93 -10.22 11.12
N GLU A 91 -1.45 -9.19 11.79
CA GLU A 91 -2.86 -8.82 11.65
C GLU A 91 -3.19 -8.41 10.23
N ILE A 92 -2.31 -7.67 9.58
CA ILE A 92 -2.51 -7.25 8.19
C ILE A 92 -2.57 -8.46 7.25
N ILE A 93 -1.69 -9.42 7.45
CA ILE A 93 -1.59 -10.61 6.60
C ILE A 93 -2.80 -11.52 6.83
N ASP A 94 -3.17 -11.75 8.09
CA ASP A 94 -4.25 -12.68 8.44
C ASP A 94 -5.63 -12.13 8.13
N GLU A 95 -5.82 -10.83 8.24
CA GLU A 95 -7.12 -10.19 8.09
C GLU A 95 -7.77 -10.41 6.73
N GLN A 96 -6.98 -10.84 5.76
CA GLN A 96 -7.45 -11.00 4.39
C GLN A 96 -7.68 -12.47 3.98
N ASN A 97 -7.61 -13.36 4.93
CA ASN A 97 -7.91 -14.78 4.67
C ASN A 97 -9.39 -15.08 4.91
#